data_5ebfe6a7b117bb12a8ff64ea4110e598
#
_entry.id   5ebfe6a7b117bb12a8ff64ea4110e598
#
_cell.length_a   1.000
_cell.length_b   1.000
_cell.length_c   1.000
_cell.angle_alpha   90.00
_cell.angle_beta   90.00
_cell.angle_gamma   90.00
#
_symmetry.space_group_name_H-M   'P 1'
#
loop_
_entity.id
_entity.type
_entity.pdbx_description
1 polymer ?
#
loop_
_entity_poly.entity_id
_entity_poly.type
_entity_poly.pdbx_seq_one_letter_code
_entity_poly.pdbx_strand_id
1 'polypeptide(L)'
;MFVVGKGCKRFNSNAMKDYLIPVTNTTKISVGLIWLFHISGLFGILFIDRELFLETTPINLFVTFIMLFVNQPQMDKGVGFAAGFAFIVGFAVEFLGVNYGLIFGEYAYGNNLGLKVGGVPLLIGANWVMLTFITGAVAAIFFNTSAIKAAAFGAFLMVLIDLVIEPVAPKFDFWEFADVTAPLSNYIGWFLVAFPIQWVYQTQVKLKDRVFSFHLVLVQFFFFGAFSLIQLAS
;
A
#
# COMPACT_ATOMS: atom_id res chain seq x y z
N MET A 1 47.26 -15.15 -6.59
CA MET A 1 46.46 -15.21 -5.33
C MET A 1 45.06 -14.70 -5.67
N PHE A 2 44.17 -15.64 -6.04
CA PHE A 2 42.80 -15.31 -6.47
C PHE A 2 41.92 -15.13 -5.23
N VAL A 3 41.34 -13.96 -5.02
CA VAL A 3 40.30 -13.73 -4.00
C VAL A 3 38.98 -14.18 -4.56
N VAL A 4 38.52 -15.31 -4.05
CA VAL A 4 37.26 -15.96 -4.36
C VAL A 4 36.10 -15.08 -3.87
N GLY A 5 35.11 -14.93 -4.73
CA GLY A 5 33.94 -14.08 -4.59
C GLY A 5 33.12 -14.29 -3.30
N LYS A 6 32.61 -13.19 -2.77
CA LYS A 6 31.59 -13.17 -1.71
C LYS A 6 30.31 -13.80 -2.25
N GLY A 7 30.03 -15.00 -1.77
CA GLY A 7 28.89 -15.80 -2.15
C GLY A 7 27.55 -15.09 -1.98
N CYS A 8 26.71 -15.28 -2.95
CA CYS A 8 25.28 -15.04 -2.91
C CYS A 8 24.73 -15.71 -1.63
N LYS A 9 24.27 -14.91 -0.64
CA LYS A 9 23.61 -15.46 0.55
C LYS A 9 22.37 -16.21 0.09
N ARG A 10 22.38 -17.52 0.17
CA ARG A 10 21.20 -18.36 -0.05
C ARG A 10 20.05 -17.84 0.78
N PHE A 11 18.89 -17.76 0.15
CA PHE A 11 17.62 -17.46 0.79
C PHE A 11 17.41 -18.47 1.94
N ASN A 12 17.58 -18.02 3.17
CA ASN A 12 17.51 -18.89 4.33
C ASN A 12 16.05 -18.94 4.79
N SER A 13 15.40 -20.10 4.74
CA SER A 13 14.01 -20.31 5.17
C SER A 13 13.75 -19.87 6.64
N ASN A 14 14.78 -19.90 7.47
CA ASN A 14 14.70 -19.40 8.86
C ASN A 14 14.61 -17.86 8.91
N ALA A 15 15.21 -17.14 7.96
CA ALA A 15 15.10 -15.68 7.92
C ALA A 15 13.69 -15.20 7.55
N MET A 16 12.91 -15.99 6.82
CA MET A 16 11.52 -15.64 6.47
C MET A 16 10.58 -15.74 7.68
N LYS A 17 10.85 -16.64 8.63
CA LYS A 17 10.06 -16.76 9.87
C LYS A 17 10.14 -15.49 10.71
N ASP A 18 11.28 -14.78 10.68
CA ASP A 18 11.48 -13.54 11.45
C ASP A 18 10.61 -12.38 10.95
N TYR A 19 10.07 -12.46 9.71
CA TYR A 19 9.17 -11.46 9.13
C TYR A 19 7.69 -11.84 9.21
N LEU A 20 7.39 -13.10 9.49
CA LEU A 20 6.03 -13.63 9.58
C LEU A 20 5.49 -13.65 11.01
N ILE A 21 6.37 -13.76 12.02
CA ILE A 21 5.94 -13.99 13.40
C ILE A 21 6.05 -12.68 14.20
N PRO A 22 4.91 -12.07 14.62
CA PRO A 22 4.93 -10.91 15.49
C PRO A 22 5.51 -11.26 16.86
N VAL A 23 6.55 -10.53 17.29
CA VAL A 23 7.24 -10.80 18.56
C VAL A 23 6.67 -9.92 19.67
N THR A 24 6.51 -8.61 19.43
CA THR A 24 6.02 -7.66 20.44
C THR A 24 4.49 -7.73 20.59
N ASN A 25 3.97 -7.40 21.77
CA ASN A 25 2.53 -7.34 21.98
C ASN A 25 1.86 -6.31 21.06
N THR A 26 2.49 -5.16 20.84
CA THR A 26 2.01 -4.13 19.92
C THR A 26 1.83 -4.70 18.52
N THR A 27 2.85 -5.36 17.97
CA THR A 27 2.79 -5.93 16.62
C THR A 27 1.77 -7.08 16.54
N LYS A 28 1.67 -7.92 17.60
CA LYS A 28 0.65 -8.99 17.68
C LYS A 28 -0.77 -8.44 17.60
N ILE A 29 -1.06 -7.38 18.38
CA ILE A 29 -2.37 -6.73 18.40
C ILE A 29 -2.64 -6.07 17.04
N SER A 30 -1.70 -5.30 16.52
CA SER A 30 -1.85 -4.62 15.22
C SER A 30 -2.10 -5.61 14.08
N VAL A 31 -1.32 -6.69 14.01
CA VAL A 31 -1.50 -7.75 13.01
C VAL A 31 -2.84 -8.46 13.20
N GLY A 32 -3.22 -8.78 14.44
CA GLY A 32 -4.53 -9.36 14.73
C GLY A 32 -5.68 -8.47 14.28
N LEU A 33 -5.59 -7.16 14.53
CA LEU A 33 -6.63 -6.19 14.14
C LEU A 33 -6.74 -6.03 12.61
N ILE A 34 -5.64 -5.91 11.87
CA ILE A 34 -5.73 -5.78 10.41
C ILE A 34 -6.33 -7.04 9.77
N TRP A 35 -5.98 -8.24 10.24
CA TRP A 35 -6.60 -9.47 9.77
C TRP A 35 -8.08 -9.55 10.15
N LEU A 36 -8.44 -9.20 11.40
CA LEU A 36 -9.82 -9.17 11.84
C LEU A 36 -10.67 -8.22 10.98
N PHE A 37 -10.20 -6.98 10.75
CA PHE A 37 -10.94 -6.00 9.96
C PHE A 37 -11.16 -6.45 8.52
N HIS A 38 -10.14 -7.01 7.87
CA HIS A 38 -10.27 -7.43 6.48
C HIS A 38 -11.09 -8.73 6.33
N ILE A 39 -10.94 -9.68 7.25
CA ILE A 39 -11.78 -10.90 7.24
C ILE A 39 -13.23 -10.55 7.55
N SER A 40 -13.51 -9.76 8.60
CA SER A 40 -14.86 -9.32 8.91
C SER A 40 -15.47 -8.46 7.81
N GLY A 41 -14.66 -7.58 7.18
CA GLY A 41 -15.06 -6.79 6.02
C GLY A 41 -15.44 -7.67 4.83
N LEU A 42 -14.63 -8.69 4.51
CA LEU A 42 -14.91 -9.63 3.43
C LEU A 42 -16.25 -10.36 3.66
N PHE A 43 -16.44 -10.93 4.87
CA PHE A 43 -17.69 -11.59 5.21
C PHE A 43 -18.87 -10.63 5.28
N GLY A 44 -18.69 -9.46 5.86
CA GLY A 44 -19.72 -8.44 6.01
C GLY A 44 -20.25 -7.94 4.68
N ILE A 45 -19.36 -7.62 3.75
CA ILE A 45 -19.70 -7.15 2.40
C ILE A 45 -20.40 -8.25 1.58
N LEU A 46 -19.98 -9.51 1.72
CA LEU A 46 -20.53 -10.61 0.92
C LEU A 46 -21.84 -11.18 1.47
N PHE A 47 -22.04 -11.19 2.79
CA PHE A 47 -23.09 -12.03 3.40
C PHE A 47 -23.99 -11.32 4.42
N ILE A 48 -23.64 -10.09 4.87
CA ILE A 48 -24.39 -9.41 5.93
C ILE A 48 -25.01 -8.12 5.42
N ASP A 49 -24.23 -7.06 5.26
CA ASP A 49 -24.67 -5.76 4.80
C ASP A 49 -23.50 -5.03 4.11
N ARG A 50 -23.58 -5.00 2.80
CA ARG A 50 -22.51 -4.42 1.97
C ARG A 50 -22.29 -2.93 2.28
N GLU A 51 -23.37 -2.16 2.38
CA GLU A 51 -23.28 -0.70 2.53
C GLU A 51 -22.68 -0.36 3.88
N LEU A 52 -23.18 -0.96 4.96
CA LEU A 52 -22.66 -0.77 6.31
C LEU A 52 -21.13 -1.03 6.39
N PHE A 53 -20.67 -2.14 5.80
CA PHE A 53 -19.25 -2.47 5.88
C PHE A 53 -18.39 -1.57 4.99
N LEU A 54 -18.89 -1.13 3.84
CA LEU A 54 -18.19 -0.19 2.98
C LEU A 54 -18.05 1.20 3.62
N GLU A 55 -19.09 1.68 4.31
CA GLU A 55 -19.07 2.94 5.05
C GLU A 55 -18.01 2.97 6.18
N THR A 56 -17.57 1.81 6.67
CA THR A 56 -16.51 1.74 7.68
C THR A 56 -15.11 1.88 7.10
N THR A 57 -14.94 1.91 5.77
CA THR A 57 -13.63 1.98 5.09
C THR A 57 -12.77 3.16 5.55
N PRO A 58 -13.28 4.41 5.66
CA PRO A 58 -12.45 5.53 6.11
C PRO A 58 -11.87 5.32 7.50
N ILE A 59 -12.66 4.75 8.41
CA ILE A 59 -12.23 4.46 9.79
C ILE A 59 -11.16 3.36 9.77
N ASN A 60 -11.36 2.29 8.99
CA ASN A 60 -10.39 1.21 8.86
C ASN A 60 -9.05 1.72 8.29
N LEU A 61 -9.08 2.53 7.24
CA LEU A 61 -7.88 3.14 6.67
C LEU A 61 -7.16 4.04 7.69
N PHE A 62 -7.91 4.87 8.41
CA PHE A 62 -7.35 5.75 9.43
C PHE A 62 -6.70 4.99 10.58
N VAL A 63 -7.36 3.96 11.11
CA VAL A 63 -6.82 3.11 12.18
C VAL A 63 -5.58 2.35 11.68
N THR A 64 -5.62 1.82 10.45
CA THR A 64 -4.47 1.14 9.83
C THR A 64 -3.28 2.09 9.64
N PHE A 65 -3.55 3.34 9.25
CA PHE A 65 -2.53 4.39 9.15
C PHE A 65 -1.86 4.68 10.50
N ILE A 66 -2.64 4.76 11.59
CA ILE A 66 -2.08 4.91 12.94
C ILE A 66 -1.24 3.67 13.31
N MET A 67 -1.76 2.47 13.08
CA MET A 67 -1.03 1.23 13.39
C MET A 67 0.29 1.11 12.63
N LEU A 68 0.38 1.66 11.41
CA LEU A 68 1.63 1.72 10.65
C LEU A 68 2.73 2.45 11.45
N PHE A 69 2.43 3.63 12.00
CA PHE A 69 3.40 4.42 12.75
C PHE A 69 3.67 3.87 14.14
N VAL A 70 2.67 3.29 14.80
CA VAL A 70 2.84 2.62 16.10
C VAL A 70 3.80 1.43 16.01
N ASN A 71 3.88 0.77 14.84
CA ASN A 71 4.79 -0.35 14.59
C ASN A 71 6.16 0.09 14.04
N GLN A 72 6.37 1.38 13.71
CA GLN A 72 7.70 1.82 13.25
C GLN A 72 8.73 1.66 14.39
N PRO A 73 9.89 1.01 14.12
CA PRO A 73 10.90 0.77 15.15
C PRO A 73 11.50 2.05 15.73
N GLN A 74 11.50 3.12 14.95
CA GLN A 74 12.00 4.43 15.36
C GLN A 74 11.26 5.52 14.59
N MET A 75 10.73 6.50 15.32
CA MET A 75 10.11 7.71 14.78
C MET A 75 11.15 8.82 14.77
N ASP A 76 11.85 8.98 13.65
CA ASP A 76 12.87 10.01 13.45
C ASP A 76 12.49 11.00 12.34
N LYS A 77 13.37 12.00 12.09
CA LYS A 77 13.16 13.00 11.03
C LYS A 77 13.08 12.37 9.64
N GLY A 78 13.77 11.25 9.41
CA GLY A 78 13.73 10.53 8.13
C GLY A 78 12.36 9.91 7.86
N VAL A 79 11.74 9.32 8.90
CA VAL A 79 10.36 8.79 8.83
C VAL A 79 9.37 9.93 8.54
N GLY A 80 9.47 11.03 9.29
CA GLY A 80 8.60 12.20 9.08
C GLY A 80 8.74 12.82 7.70
N PHE A 81 9.98 12.95 7.21
CA PHE A 81 10.26 13.46 5.86
C PHE A 81 9.70 12.53 4.76
N ALA A 82 9.96 11.23 4.86
CA ALA A 82 9.47 10.26 3.88
C ALA A 82 7.94 10.21 3.84
N ALA A 83 7.29 10.25 5.02
CA ALA A 83 5.84 10.27 5.12
C ALA A 83 5.25 11.56 4.53
N GLY A 84 5.79 12.73 4.89
CA GLY A 84 5.36 14.02 4.34
C GLY A 84 5.57 14.11 2.83
N PHE A 85 6.71 13.63 2.33
CA PHE A 85 7.01 13.59 0.90
C PHE A 85 6.03 12.68 0.13
N ALA A 86 5.78 11.47 0.64
CA ALA A 86 4.83 10.54 0.04
C ALA A 86 3.40 11.10 0.03
N PHE A 87 2.97 11.73 1.13
CA PHE A 87 1.66 12.37 1.22
C PHE A 87 1.52 13.51 0.21
N ILE A 88 2.46 14.46 0.22
CA ILE A 88 2.37 15.66 -0.62
C ILE A 88 2.47 15.31 -2.10
N VAL A 89 3.46 14.50 -2.49
CA VAL A 89 3.61 14.12 -3.90
C VAL A 89 2.45 13.25 -4.36
N GLY A 90 2.07 12.24 -3.57
CA GLY A 90 0.94 11.38 -3.89
C GLY A 90 -0.35 12.17 -4.04
N PHE A 91 -0.68 13.04 -3.07
CA PHE A 91 -1.88 13.87 -3.15
C PHE A 91 -1.86 14.86 -4.32
N ALA A 92 -0.69 15.46 -4.63
CA ALA A 92 -0.56 16.41 -5.73
C ALA A 92 -0.77 15.75 -7.09
N VAL A 93 -0.22 14.55 -7.31
CA VAL A 93 -0.42 13.83 -8.58
C VAL A 93 -1.85 13.34 -8.76
N GLU A 94 -2.52 12.94 -7.67
CA GLU A 94 -3.94 12.61 -7.68
C GLU A 94 -4.81 13.84 -8.01
N PHE A 95 -4.47 15.00 -7.42
CA PHE A 95 -5.14 16.27 -7.74
C PHE A 95 -4.99 16.61 -9.24
N LEU A 96 -3.80 16.42 -9.81
CA LEU A 96 -3.56 16.63 -11.24
C LEU A 96 -4.31 15.60 -12.11
N GLY A 97 -4.40 14.36 -11.66
CA GLY A 97 -5.16 13.31 -12.33
C GLY A 97 -6.65 13.64 -12.39
N VAL A 98 -7.27 13.87 -11.23
CA VAL A 98 -8.72 14.12 -11.13
C VAL A 98 -9.14 15.39 -11.85
N ASN A 99 -8.36 16.48 -11.77
CA ASN A 99 -8.79 17.79 -12.29
C ASN A 99 -8.36 18.04 -13.74
N TYR A 100 -7.35 17.34 -14.24
CA TYR A 100 -6.78 17.59 -15.58
C TYR A 100 -6.55 16.34 -16.42
N GLY A 101 -6.91 15.14 -15.93
CA GLY A 101 -6.68 13.87 -16.62
C GLY A 101 -5.20 13.53 -16.82
N LEU A 102 -4.29 14.16 -16.06
CA LEU A 102 -2.85 13.96 -16.21
C LEU A 102 -2.36 12.71 -15.49
N ILE A 103 -1.32 12.07 -16.02
CA ILE A 103 -0.58 10.94 -15.44
C ILE A 103 -1.35 9.62 -15.47
N PHE A 104 -2.54 9.56 -14.84
CA PHE A 104 -3.29 8.30 -14.64
C PHE A 104 -4.42 8.10 -15.66
N GLY A 105 -4.86 9.15 -16.36
CA GLY A 105 -6.05 9.18 -17.21
C GLY A 105 -7.21 9.93 -16.55
N GLU A 106 -8.38 9.88 -17.15
CA GLU A 106 -9.58 10.54 -16.64
C GLU A 106 -10.34 9.63 -15.67
N TYR A 107 -10.45 10.04 -14.41
CA TYR A 107 -11.18 9.32 -13.36
C TYR A 107 -11.71 10.28 -12.30
N ALA A 108 -12.64 9.80 -11.50
CA ALA A 108 -13.21 10.54 -10.37
C ALA A 108 -13.32 9.65 -9.13
N TYR A 109 -13.16 10.26 -7.96
CA TYR A 109 -13.37 9.58 -6.68
C TYR A 109 -14.85 9.56 -6.30
N GLY A 110 -15.33 8.40 -5.86
CA GLY A 110 -16.61 8.22 -5.17
C GLY A 110 -16.61 8.81 -3.76
N ASN A 111 -17.68 8.63 -3.01
CA ASN A 111 -17.88 9.27 -1.70
C ASN A 111 -17.35 8.45 -0.52
N ASN A 112 -17.06 7.16 -0.73
CA ASN A 112 -16.73 6.23 0.36
C ASN A 112 -15.35 6.45 0.99
N LEU A 113 -14.49 7.29 0.42
CA LEU A 113 -13.17 7.62 0.98
C LEU A 113 -13.15 8.90 1.81
N GLY A 114 -14.32 9.47 2.13
CA GLY A 114 -14.48 10.58 3.07
C GLY A 114 -14.19 11.96 2.48
N LEU A 115 -13.70 12.88 3.32
CA LEU A 115 -13.55 14.30 2.98
C LEU A 115 -12.60 14.52 1.80
N LYS A 116 -13.07 15.27 0.79
CA LYS A 116 -12.33 15.60 -0.43
C LYS A 116 -11.84 17.06 -0.42
N VAL A 117 -10.66 17.28 -0.98
CA VAL A 117 -10.11 18.59 -1.32
C VAL A 117 -9.76 18.59 -2.81
N GLY A 118 -10.39 19.47 -3.59
CA GLY A 118 -10.22 19.50 -5.05
C GLY A 118 -10.60 18.18 -5.74
N GLY A 119 -11.64 17.50 -5.25
CA GLY A 119 -12.11 16.20 -5.80
C GLY A 119 -11.36 14.99 -5.28
N VAL A 120 -10.24 15.14 -4.57
CA VAL A 120 -9.40 14.05 -4.05
C VAL A 120 -9.65 13.85 -2.55
N PRO A 121 -9.97 12.62 -2.09
CA PRO A 121 -10.09 12.33 -0.66
C PRO A 121 -8.75 12.51 0.07
N LEU A 122 -8.77 13.15 1.26
CA LEU A 122 -7.55 13.32 2.07
C LEU A 122 -6.92 11.97 2.46
N LEU A 123 -7.73 10.95 2.63
CA LEU A 123 -7.25 9.59 2.91
C LEU A 123 -6.39 9.01 1.79
N ILE A 124 -6.49 9.50 0.56
CA ILE A 124 -5.62 9.05 -0.53
C ILE A 124 -4.17 9.48 -0.29
N GLY A 125 -3.93 10.70 0.20
CA GLY A 125 -2.58 11.08 0.63
C GLY A 125 -2.03 10.17 1.74
N ALA A 126 -2.85 9.80 2.71
CA ALA A 126 -2.48 8.82 3.74
C ALA A 126 -2.25 7.42 3.15
N ASN A 127 -3.04 7.01 2.15
CA ASN A 127 -2.87 5.74 1.45
C ASN A 127 -1.54 5.68 0.68
N TRP A 128 -1.12 6.77 0.01
CA TRP A 128 0.20 6.87 -0.61
C TRP A 128 1.33 6.64 0.42
N VAL A 129 1.20 7.20 1.63
CA VAL A 129 2.14 6.94 2.73
C VAL A 129 2.11 5.47 3.11
N MET A 130 0.92 4.90 3.38
CA MET A 130 0.79 3.50 3.78
C MET A 130 1.40 2.56 2.75
N LEU A 131 1.03 2.69 1.47
CA LEU A 131 1.56 1.86 0.40
C LEU A 131 3.08 2.00 0.27
N THR A 132 3.62 3.24 0.35
CA THR A 132 5.06 3.49 0.32
C THR A 132 5.78 2.74 1.45
N PHE A 133 5.28 2.84 2.67
CA PHE A 133 5.94 2.25 3.83
C PHE A 133 5.87 0.72 3.81
N ILE A 134 4.70 0.14 3.56
CA ILE A 134 4.54 -1.32 3.59
C ILE A 134 5.26 -2.01 2.44
N THR A 135 5.12 -1.52 1.22
CA THR A 135 5.78 -2.13 0.06
C THR A 135 7.29 -1.89 0.06
N GLY A 136 7.72 -0.70 0.52
CA GLY A 136 9.12 -0.36 0.68
C GLY A 136 9.81 -1.18 1.77
N ALA A 137 9.15 -1.46 2.89
CA ALA A 137 9.67 -2.33 3.94
C ALA A 137 9.79 -3.78 3.45
N VAL A 138 8.79 -4.28 2.71
CA VAL A 138 8.84 -5.61 2.07
C VAL A 138 9.96 -5.66 1.04
N ALA A 139 10.10 -4.63 0.19
CA ALA A 139 11.18 -4.55 -0.81
C ALA A 139 12.58 -4.60 -0.17
N ALA A 140 12.75 -3.96 0.99
CA ALA A 140 14.01 -3.98 1.73
C ALA A 140 14.35 -5.37 2.32
N ILE A 141 13.43 -6.30 2.41
CA ILE A 141 13.72 -7.70 2.77
C ILE A 141 14.53 -8.37 1.66
N PHE A 142 14.14 -8.14 0.41
CA PHE A 142 14.75 -8.77 -0.76
C PHE A 142 15.99 -8.02 -1.26
N PHE A 143 15.99 -6.69 -1.16
CA PHE A 143 17.02 -5.82 -1.75
C PHE A 143 17.69 -4.90 -0.71
N ASN A 144 18.08 -5.44 0.45
CA ASN A 144 18.64 -4.68 1.58
C ASN A 144 19.98 -3.98 1.29
N THR A 145 20.67 -4.34 0.21
CA THR A 145 21.97 -3.79 -0.18
C THR A 145 21.90 -2.71 -1.27
N SER A 146 20.72 -2.48 -1.85
CA SER A 146 20.55 -1.55 -2.96
C SER A 146 19.24 -0.77 -2.83
N ALA A 147 19.34 0.50 -2.45
CA ALA A 147 18.17 1.39 -2.33
C ALA A 147 17.40 1.52 -3.66
N ILE A 148 18.11 1.55 -4.80
CA ILE A 148 17.48 1.65 -6.13
C ILE A 148 16.66 0.39 -6.44
N LYS A 149 17.21 -0.81 -6.21
CA LYS A 149 16.49 -2.07 -6.46
C LYS A 149 15.30 -2.21 -5.50
N ALA A 150 15.49 -1.84 -4.23
CA ALA A 150 14.40 -1.83 -3.27
C ALA A 150 13.30 -0.83 -3.66
N ALA A 151 13.67 0.36 -4.13
CA ALA A 151 12.71 1.36 -4.60
C ALA A 151 11.93 0.88 -5.84
N ALA A 152 12.62 0.32 -6.83
CA ALA A 152 11.97 -0.22 -8.02
C ALA A 152 11.01 -1.37 -7.67
N PHE A 153 11.41 -2.27 -6.78
CA PHE A 153 10.56 -3.37 -6.35
C PHE A 153 9.39 -2.91 -5.48
N GLY A 154 9.61 -1.92 -4.60
CA GLY A 154 8.54 -1.30 -3.81
C GLY A 154 7.49 -0.60 -4.70
N ALA A 155 7.95 0.16 -5.70
CA ALA A 155 7.06 0.79 -6.68
C ALA A 155 6.28 -0.25 -7.50
N PHE A 156 6.94 -1.33 -7.92
CA PHE A 156 6.29 -2.44 -8.60
C PHE A 156 5.20 -3.10 -7.73
N LEU A 157 5.47 -3.32 -6.43
CA LEU A 157 4.45 -3.84 -5.51
C LEU A 157 3.27 -2.88 -5.35
N MET A 158 3.49 -1.56 -5.36
CA MET A 158 2.40 -0.58 -5.33
C MET A 158 1.51 -0.71 -6.57
N VAL A 159 2.11 -0.84 -7.77
CA VAL A 159 1.35 -1.08 -9.02
C VAL A 159 0.59 -2.40 -8.96
N LEU A 160 1.15 -3.47 -8.40
CA LEU A 160 0.45 -4.74 -8.26
C LEU A 160 -0.75 -4.65 -7.31
N ILE A 161 -0.64 -3.89 -6.22
CA ILE A 161 -1.78 -3.66 -5.32
C ILE A 161 -2.86 -2.87 -6.04
N ASP A 162 -2.50 -1.80 -6.75
CA ASP A 162 -3.42 -1.01 -7.56
C ASP A 162 -4.17 -1.89 -8.59
N LEU A 163 -3.42 -2.71 -9.33
CA LEU A 163 -3.98 -3.64 -10.31
C LEU A 163 -5.05 -4.60 -9.71
N VAL A 164 -4.85 -5.02 -8.46
CA VAL A 164 -5.80 -5.92 -7.77
C VAL A 164 -7.00 -5.15 -7.22
N ILE A 165 -6.85 -3.86 -6.90
CA ILE A 165 -7.93 -2.99 -6.43
C ILE A 165 -8.82 -2.51 -7.58
N GLU A 166 -8.25 -2.22 -8.75
CA GLU A 166 -8.96 -1.63 -9.89
C GLU A 166 -10.31 -2.28 -10.23
N PRO A 167 -10.44 -3.61 -10.37
CA PRO A 167 -11.73 -4.22 -10.69
C PRO A 167 -12.80 -4.01 -9.60
N VAL A 168 -12.38 -3.69 -8.38
CA VAL A 168 -13.22 -3.59 -7.19
C VAL A 168 -13.57 -2.12 -6.87
N ALA A 169 -12.68 -1.20 -7.21
CA ALA A 169 -12.78 0.21 -6.84
C ALA A 169 -14.11 0.88 -7.20
N PRO A 170 -14.66 0.74 -8.43
CA PRO A 170 -15.96 1.34 -8.78
C PRO A 170 -17.11 0.77 -7.95
N LYS A 171 -17.06 -0.54 -7.67
CA LYS A 171 -18.11 -1.20 -6.90
C LYS A 171 -18.09 -0.82 -5.41
N PHE A 172 -16.95 -0.36 -4.91
CA PHE A 172 -16.80 0.09 -3.52
C PHE A 172 -16.95 1.61 -3.37
N ASP A 173 -17.33 2.30 -4.47
CA ASP A 173 -17.43 3.76 -4.50
C ASP A 173 -16.11 4.43 -4.09
N PHE A 174 -14.98 3.83 -4.53
CA PHE A 174 -13.64 4.38 -4.31
C PHE A 174 -13.28 5.36 -5.43
N TRP A 175 -13.10 4.86 -6.65
CA TRP A 175 -12.89 5.63 -7.87
C TRP A 175 -13.37 4.87 -9.10
N GLU A 176 -13.63 5.61 -10.16
CA GLU A 176 -14.04 5.07 -11.43
C GLU A 176 -13.40 5.83 -12.59
N PHE A 177 -12.88 5.10 -13.58
CA PHE A 177 -12.36 5.67 -14.82
C PHE A 177 -13.46 5.96 -15.82
N ALA A 178 -13.28 7.04 -16.62
CA ALA A 178 -14.25 7.43 -17.65
C ALA A 178 -14.50 6.30 -18.68
N ASP A 179 -13.48 5.52 -19.03
CA ASP A 179 -13.54 4.38 -19.95
C ASP A 179 -13.89 3.05 -19.26
N VAL A 180 -14.39 3.08 -18.01
CA VAL A 180 -14.75 1.89 -17.19
C VAL A 180 -13.54 1.06 -16.75
N THR A 181 -12.45 1.06 -17.48
CA THR A 181 -11.22 0.32 -17.17
C THR A 181 -10.03 1.27 -17.04
N ALA A 182 -9.16 1.01 -16.09
CA ALA A 182 -7.92 1.76 -15.94
C ALA A 182 -7.05 1.63 -17.20
N PRO A 183 -6.62 2.74 -17.82
CA PRO A 183 -5.76 2.70 -18.99
C PRO A 183 -4.33 2.26 -18.61
N LEU A 184 -3.56 1.79 -19.60
CA LEU A 184 -2.16 1.41 -19.36
C LEU A 184 -1.32 2.57 -18.79
N SER A 185 -1.67 3.82 -19.14
CA SER A 185 -1.04 5.03 -18.59
C SER A 185 -1.17 5.11 -17.07
N ASN A 186 -2.25 4.59 -16.48
CA ASN A 186 -2.41 4.52 -15.02
C ASN A 186 -1.26 3.74 -14.38
N TYR A 187 -1.01 2.52 -14.81
CA TYR A 187 0.02 1.66 -14.22
C TYR A 187 1.44 2.19 -14.46
N ILE A 188 1.69 2.76 -15.64
CA ILE A 188 2.97 3.43 -15.95
C ILE A 188 3.13 4.67 -15.05
N GLY A 189 2.09 5.47 -14.93
CA GLY A 189 2.05 6.66 -14.08
C GLY A 189 2.30 6.31 -12.62
N TRP A 190 1.61 5.29 -12.10
CA TRP A 190 1.83 4.76 -10.74
C TRP A 190 3.29 4.38 -10.51
N PHE A 191 3.90 3.63 -11.43
CA PHE A 191 5.30 3.24 -11.29
C PHE A 191 6.24 4.44 -11.30
N LEU A 192 6.04 5.39 -12.24
CA LEU A 192 6.91 6.56 -12.38
C LEU A 192 6.81 7.52 -11.18
N VAL A 193 5.65 7.64 -10.56
CA VAL A 193 5.44 8.45 -9.35
C VAL A 193 5.93 7.70 -8.10
N ALA A 194 5.58 6.41 -7.98
CA ALA A 194 5.95 5.62 -6.83
C ALA A 194 7.46 5.40 -6.71
N PHE A 195 8.18 5.26 -7.82
CA PHE A 195 9.62 4.99 -7.78
C PHE A 195 10.45 6.07 -7.05
N PRO A 196 10.35 7.38 -7.35
CA PRO A 196 11.05 8.40 -6.59
C PRO A 196 10.59 8.48 -5.12
N ILE A 197 9.30 8.28 -4.84
CA ILE A 197 8.80 8.24 -3.47
C ILE A 197 9.43 7.07 -2.70
N GLN A 198 9.46 5.90 -3.30
CA GLN A 198 10.10 4.71 -2.75
C GLN A 198 11.61 4.92 -2.54
N TRP A 199 12.27 5.59 -3.47
CA TRP A 199 13.70 5.89 -3.32
C TRP A 199 13.97 6.81 -2.13
N VAL A 200 13.15 7.84 -1.93
CA VAL A 200 13.20 8.69 -0.73
C VAL A 200 12.98 7.84 0.52
N TYR A 201 11.96 6.98 0.55
CA TYR A 201 11.72 6.07 1.67
C TYR A 201 12.93 5.17 1.95
N GLN A 202 13.53 4.55 0.92
CA GLN A 202 14.67 3.65 1.10
C GLN A 202 15.91 4.36 1.64
N THR A 203 16.11 5.62 1.29
CA THR A 203 17.30 6.40 1.70
C THR A 203 17.12 7.11 3.03
N GLN A 204 15.90 7.56 3.37
CA GLN A 204 15.64 8.34 4.57
C GLN A 204 15.26 7.47 5.77
N VAL A 205 14.49 6.40 5.58
CA VAL A 205 14.04 5.52 6.66
C VAL A 205 15.06 4.43 6.91
N LYS A 206 15.82 4.55 8.00
CA LYS A 206 16.92 3.63 8.33
C LYS A 206 16.42 2.30 8.89
N LEU A 207 15.51 2.36 9.87
CA LEU A 207 14.89 1.20 10.48
C LEU A 207 13.45 1.08 9.99
N LYS A 208 13.13 -0.05 9.40
CA LYS A 208 11.84 -0.32 8.76
C LYS A 208 11.09 -1.39 9.55
N ASP A 209 9.83 -1.16 9.85
CA ASP A 209 8.97 -2.24 10.29
C ASP A 209 8.76 -3.23 9.14
N ARG A 210 9.01 -4.51 9.41
CA ARG A 210 8.91 -5.56 8.39
C ARG A 210 7.74 -6.49 8.64
N VAL A 211 7.39 -6.72 9.89
CA VAL A 211 6.38 -7.71 10.26
C VAL A 211 4.99 -7.19 9.98
N PHE A 212 4.61 -6.05 10.55
CA PHE A 212 3.31 -5.44 10.30
C PHE A 212 3.14 -5.10 8.82
N SER A 213 4.17 -4.50 8.19
CA SER A 213 4.17 -4.16 6.78
C SER A 213 3.98 -5.38 5.88
N PHE A 214 4.63 -6.51 6.18
CA PHE A 214 4.47 -7.74 5.42
C PHE A 214 3.03 -8.29 5.53
N HIS A 215 2.48 -8.32 6.74
CA HIS A 215 1.10 -8.75 6.95
C HIS A 215 0.10 -7.82 6.27
N LEU A 216 0.33 -6.50 6.29
CA LEU A 216 -0.57 -5.55 5.64
C LEU A 216 -0.53 -5.69 4.11
N VAL A 217 0.63 -5.92 3.50
CA VAL A 217 0.72 -6.26 2.07
C VAL A 217 -0.04 -7.55 1.76
N LEU A 218 0.14 -8.60 2.56
CA LEU A 218 -0.57 -9.87 2.37
C LEU A 218 -2.09 -9.71 2.48
N VAL A 219 -2.55 -8.97 3.48
CA VAL A 219 -4.00 -8.80 3.69
C VAL A 219 -4.65 -7.95 2.61
N GLN A 220 -3.92 -6.98 2.04
CA GLN A 220 -4.39 -6.21 0.87
C GLN A 220 -4.60 -7.12 -0.34
N PHE A 221 -3.60 -7.94 -0.69
CA PHE A 221 -3.74 -8.91 -1.79
C PHE A 221 -4.84 -9.94 -1.52
N PHE A 222 -4.96 -10.43 -0.28
CA PHE A 222 -6.02 -11.36 0.10
C PHE A 222 -7.40 -10.74 -0.07
N PHE A 223 -7.63 -9.55 0.49
CA PHE A 223 -8.93 -8.90 0.53
C PHE A 223 -9.39 -8.50 -0.88
N PHE A 224 -8.61 -7.68 -1.57
CA PHE A 224 -8.98 -7.21 -2.91
C PHE A 224 -8.89 -8.33 -3.95
N GLY A 225 -7.92 -9.25 -3.82
CA GLY A 225 -7.82 -10.43 -4.69
C GLY A 225 -9.03 -11.34 -4.58
N ALA A 226 -9.57 -11.56 -3.37
CA ALA A 226 -10.80 -12.33 -3.19
C ALA A 226 -11.98 -11.69 -3.92
N PHE A 227 -12.18 -10.38 -3.81
CA PHE A 227 -13.24 -9.68 -4.52
C PHE A 227 -13.03 -9.67 -6.04
N SER A 228 -11.81 -9.47 -6.50
CA SER A 228 -11.48 -9.49 -7.93
C SER A 228 -11.75 -10.87 -8.55
N LEU A 229 -11.41 -11.95 -7.85
CA LEU A 229 -11.70 -13.32 -8.31
C LEU A 229 -13.22 -13.62 -8.34
N ILE A 230 -13.97 -13.17 -7.33
CA ILE A 230 -15.44 -13.33 -7.31
C ILE A 230 -16.06 -12.60 -8.49
N GLN A 231 -15.57 -11.41 -8.83
CA GLN A 231 -16.07 -10.64 -9.97
C GLN A 231 -15.78 -11.28 -11.33
N LEU A 232 -14.60 -11.90 -11.47
CA LEU A 232 -14.23 -12.59 -12.71
C LEU A 232 -15.05 -13.88 -12.91
N ALA A 233 -15.64 -14.41 -11.84
CA ALA A 233 -16.45 -15.63 -11.86
C ALA A 233 -17.96 -15.35 -11.97
N SER A 234 -18.42 -14.10 -11.80
CA SER A 234 -19.81 -13.65 -11.94
C SER A 234 -20.10 -13.02 -13.29
#